data_ad63b51ab767e9cb9ea6b372c3c01ba3
#
_entry.id   ad63b51ab767e9cb9ea6b372c3c01ba3
#
_cell.length_a   1.000
_cell.length_b   1.000
_cell.length_c   1.000
_cell.angle_alpha   90.00
_cell.angle_beta   90.00
_cell.angle_gamma   90.00
#
_symmetry.space_group_name_H-M   'P 1'
#
loop_
_entity.id
_entity.type
_entity.pdbx_description
1 polymer ?
#
loop_
_entity_poly.entity_id
_entity_poly.type
_entity_poly.pdbx_seq_one_letter_code
_entity_poly.pdbx_strand_id
1 'polypeptide(L)'
;GDAIARNVIDLWQTVTLFLTIRGISMEKEITEVYCGNGRGKTTLAIGQALRASSQGKSVIIIQFLKGNERRELDFLEELDQLDIKIFRFEKMESCYDQLNEEEQAEEERNILNGLNFARKVIATQECDFLVLDEILGLLDKHIATVDMVVGLLKQKDESMHLILTGNRVDPGILDYVDSVTTITTLGREQNS
;
A
#
# COMPACT_ATOMS: atom_id res chain seq x y z
N GLY A 1 -39.66 -19.21 9.14
CA GLY A 1 -38.50 -18.31 9.12
C GLY A 1 -37.34 -18.82 9.96
N ASP A 2 -37.61 -19.44 11.11
CA ASP A 2 -36.56 -19.80 12.11
C ASP A 2 -35.68 -20.99 11.73
N ALA A 3 -36.16 -21.91 10.93
CA ALA A 3 -35.37 -23.09 10.53
C ALA A 3 -34.26 -22.76 9.50
N ILE A 4 -34.54 -21.82 8.59
CA ILE A 4 -33.58 -21.37 7.57
C ILE A 4 -32.45 -20.53 8.22
N ALA A 5 -32.85 -19.66 9.17
CA ALA A 5 -31.86 -18.83 9.90
C ALA A 5 -30.92 -19.68 10.75
N ARG A 6 -31.39 -20.72 11.42
CA ARG A 6 -30.56 -21.66 12.18
C ARG A 6 -29.61 -22.43 11.28
N ASN A 7 -30.08 -22.93 10.12
CA ASN A 7 -29.22 -23.64 9.16
C ASN A 7 -28.10 -22.76 8.60
N VAL A 8 -28.36 -21.48 8.38
CA VAL A 8 -27.32 -20.53 7.89
C VAL A 8 -26.30 -20.27 9.00
N ILE A 9 -26.72 -20.09 10.25
CA ILE A 9 -25.82 -19.88 11.39
C ILE A 9 -24.95 -21.12 11.64
N ASP A 10 -25.53 -22.32 11.59
CA ASP A 10 -24.79 -23.57 11.77
C ASP A 10 -23.77 -23.79 10.63
N LEU A 11 -24.14 -23.44 9.39
CA LEU A 11 -23.23 -23.51 8.25
C LEU A 11 -22.05 -22.54 8.40
N TRP A 12 -22.33 -21.30 8.84
CA TRP A 12 -21.30 -20.31 9.12
C TRP A 12 -20.34 -20.76 10.24
N GLN A 13 -20.87 -21.29 11.34
CA GLN A 13 -20.05 -21.81 12.45
C GLN A 13 -19.18 -22.99 11.99
N THR A 14 -19.74 -23.89 11.16
CA THR A 14 -18.99 -25.05 10.64
C THR A 14 -17.89 -24.61 9.67
N VAL A 15 -18.16 -23.64 8.78
CA VAL A 15 -17.17 -23.08 7.85
C VAL A 15 -16.07 -22.35 8.64
N THR A 16 -16.42 -21.52 9.62
CA THR A 16 -15.46 -20.81 10.46
C THR A 16 -14.58 -21.77 11.23
N LEU A 17 -15.15 -22.83 11.83
CA LEU A 17 -14.39 -23.85 12.54
C LEU A 17 -13.43 -24.62 11.58
N PHE A 18 -13.90 -24.95 10.38
CA PHE A 18 -13.10 -25.65 9.38
C PHE A 18 -11.92 -24.79 8.89
N LEU A 19 -12.13 -23.48 8.68
CA LEU A 19 -11.09 -22.53 8.30
C LEU A 19 -10.08 -22.33 9.45
N THR A 20 -10.55 -22.24 10.69
CA THR A 20 -9.70 -22.14 11.88
C THR A 20 -8.82 -23.38 12.07
N ILE A 21 -9.36 -24.58 11.85
CA ILE A 21 -8.59 -25.85 11.93
C ILE A 21 -7.51 -25.90 10.83
N ARG A 22 -7.73 -25.28 9.67
CA ARG A 22 -6.75 -25.17 8.58
C ARG A 22 -5.76 -24.01 8.77
N GLY A 23 -5.84 -23.24 9.86
CA GLY A 23 -5.00 -22.07 10.09
C GLY A 23 -5.33 -20.89 9.17
N ILE A 24 -6.49 -20.90 8.51
CA ILE A 24 -7.00 -19.77 7.74
C ILE A 24 -7.71 -18.86 8.74
N SER A 25 -7.00 -17.85 9.22
CA SER A 25 -7.60 -16.78 10.01
C SER A 25 -8.51 -15.96 9.09
N MET A 26 -9.78 -15.80 9.47
CA MET A 26 -10.69 -14.82 8.87
C MET A 26 -10.54 -13.47 9.58
N GLU A 27 -9.32 -13.13 10.01
CA GLU A 27 -9.05 -11.80 10.53
C GLU A 27 -9.16 -10.79 9.40
N LYS A 28 -9.87 -9.72 9.69
CA LYS A 28 -9.98 -8.58 8.79
C LYS A 28 -8.59 -8.03 8.49
N GLU A 29 -8.23 -7.96 7.23
CA GLU A 29 -6.99 -7.34 6.80
C GLU A 29 -7.07 -5.82 6.94
N ILE A 30 -6.01 -5.23 7.47
CA ILE A 30 -5.97 -3.84 7.91
C ILE A 30 -5.39 -2.90 6.86
N THR A 31 -5.64 -1.61 7.05
CA THR A 31 -4.99 -0.51 6.35
C THR A 31 -4.02 0.18 7.29
N GLU A 32 -2.74 0.22 6.90
CA GLU A 32 -1.67 0.81 7.68
C GLU A 32 -1.04 2.00 6.95
N VAL A 33 -0.58 2.98 7.72
CA VAL A 33 0.23 4.10 7.24
C VAL A 33 1.60 4.06 7.91
N TYR A 34 2.66 4.15 7.11
CA TYR A 34 4.02 4.40 7.59
C TYR A 34 4.46 5.80 7.17
N CYS A 35 4.60 6.70 8.12
CA CYS A 35 4.92 8.10 7.87
C CYS A 35 6.10 8.58 8.72
N GLY A 36 6.44 9.87 8.62
CA GLY A 36 7.52 10.51 9.35
C GLY A 36 8.71 10.87 8.48
N ASN A 37 9.62 11.67 9.03
CA ASN A 37 10.82 12.14 8.36
C ASN A 37 12.01 11.17 8.45
N GLY A 38 11.86 10.06 9.17
CA GLY A 38 12.88 9.05 9.33
C GLY A 38 13.04 8.18 8.08
N ARG A 39 14.21 7.57 7.98
CA ARG A 39 14.52 6.60 6.91
C ARG A 39 13.89 5.26 7.23
N GLY A 40 13.57 4.49 6.19
CA GLY A 40 13.18 3.09 6.32
C GLY A 40 11.68 2.83 6.17
N LYS A 41 10.85 3.83 5.84
CA LYS A 41 9.41 3.62 5.56
C LYS A 41 9.18 2.60 4.45
N THR A 42 9.80 2.82 3.30
CA THR A 42 9.77 1.91 2.16
C THR A 42 10.31 0.53 2.53
N THR A 43 11.47 0.48 3.21
CA THR A 43 12.09 -0.78 3.66
C THR A 43 11.16 -1.57 4.60
N LEU A 44 10.47 -0.89 5.52
CA LEU A 44 9.50 -1.53 6.41
C LEU A 44 8.32 -2.10 5.61
N ALA A 45 7.76 -1.33 4.68
CA ALA A 45 6.66 -1.78 3.82
C ALA A 45 7.07 -2.99 2.97
N ILE A 46 8.28 -2.99 2.40
CA ILE A 46 8.84 -4.10 1.64
C ILE A 46 9.06 -5.33 2.54
N GLY A 47 9.57 -5.15 3.75
CA GLY A 47 9.71 -6.23 4.72
C GLY A 47 8.37 -6.91 5.04
N GLN A 48 7.31 -6.14 5.20
CA GLN A 48 5.95 -6.68 5.38
C GLN A 48 5.44 -7.40 4.12
N ALA A 49 5.72 -6.84 2.93
CA ALA A 49 5.38 -7.46 1.65
C ALA A 49 6.08 -8.82 1.46
N LEU A 50 7.38 -8.91 1.77
CA LEU A 50 8.14 -10.16 1.74
C LEU A 50 7.56 -11.20 2.71
N ARG A 51 7.21 -10.77 3.91
CA ARG A 51 6.57 -11.65 4.91
C ARG A 51 5.23 -12.16 4.40
N ALA A 52 4.39 -11.30 3.82
CA ALA A 52 3.10 -11.69 3.25
C ALA A 52 3.28 -12.72 2.12
N SER A 53 4.21 -12.47 1.18
CA SER A 53 4.51 -13.39 0.09
C SER A 53 5.03 -14.75 0.59
N SER A 54 5.88 -14.76 1.62
CA SER A 54 6.36 -16.00 2.25
C SER A 54 5.24 -16.83 2.90
N GLN A 55 4.10 -16.21 3.19
CA GLN A 55 2.88 -16.85 3.69
C GLN A 55 1.91 -17.25 2.58
N GLY A 56 2.32 -17.13 1.32
CA GLY A 56 1.52 -17.49 0.15
C GLY A 56 0.53 -16.41 -0.30
N LYS A 57 0.64 -15.18 0.20
CA LYS A 57 -0.18 -14.05 -0.25
C LYS A 57 0.40 -13.46 -1.54
N SER A 58 -0.47 -13.10 -2.47
CA SER A 58 -0.10 -12.32 -3.65
C SER A 58 0.13 -10.87 -3.28
N VAL A 59 1.21 -10.28 -3.78
CA VAL A 59 1.65 -8.93 -3.42
C VAL A 59 1.78 -8.04 -4.66
N ILE A 60 1.23 -6.83 -4.58
CA ILE A 60 1.49 -5.76 -5.55
C ILE A 60 2.10 -4.56 -4.80
N ILE A 61 3.18 -4.02 -5.34
CA ILE A 61 3.82 -2.79 -4.88
C ILE A 61 3.71 -1.75 -6.00
N ILE A 62 3.10 -0.61 -5.70
CA ILE A 62 3.03 0.54 -6.62
C ILE A 62 3.86 1.65 -6.02
N GLN A 63 4.91 2.07 -6.73
CA GLN A 63 5.81 3.13 -6.28
C GLN A 63 5.53 4.44 -7.01
N PHE A 64 5.46 5.53 -6.24
CA PHE A 64 5.30 6.90 -6.71
C PHE A 64 6.53 7.73 -6.33
N LEU A 65 6.89 8.73 -7.11
CA LEU A 65 7.91 9.75 -6.80
C LEU A 65 9.32 9.22 -6.50
N LYS A 66 9.73 8.06 -7.03
CA LYS A 66 11.01 7.42 -6.68
C LYS A 66 12.21 7.86 -7.53
N GLY A 67 12.01 8.41 -8.72
CA GLY A 67 13.13 8.80 -9.59
C GLY A 67 14.17 7.69 -9.77
N ASN A 68 15.45 8.02 -9.57
CA ASN A 68 16.57 7.08 -9.73
C ASN A 68 16.67 5.97 -8.67
N GLU A 69 15.93 6.04 -7.58
CA GLU A 69 15.92 5.00 -6.53
C GLU A 69 15.18 3.72 -6.99
N ARG A 70 14.75 3.68 -8.25
CA ARG A 70 13.92 2.61 -8.83
C ARG A 70 14.54 1.21 -8.74
N ARG A 71 15.86 1.12 -8.84
CA ARG A 71 16.56 -0.17 -9.06
C ARG A 71 16.74 -1.00 -7.79
N GLU A 72 16.52 -0.40 -6.61
CA GLU A 72 16.74 -1.11 -5.35
C GLU A 72 15.85 -2.32 -5.15
N LEU A 73 14.69 -2.37 -5.83
CA LEU A 73 13.71 -3.45 -5.69
C LEU A 73 13.64 -4.40 -6.89
N ASP A 74 14.35 -4.11 -7.97
CA ASP A 74 14.27 -4.91 -9.19
C ASP A 74 14.63 -6.39 -8.95
N PHE A 75 15.54 -6.65 -8.00
CA PHE A 75 15.91 -8.01 -7.61
C PHE A 75 14.75 -8.84 -7.03
N LEU A 76 13.71 -8.21 -6.50
CA LEU A 76 12.54 -8.93 -5.96
C LEU A 76 11.74 -9.61 -7.05
N GLU A 77 11.69 -9.02 -8.25
CA GLU A 77 10.99 -9.59 -9.42
C GLU A 77 11.75 -10.79 -10.01
N GLU A 78 13.07 -10.90 -9.72
CA GLU A 78 13.90 -12.01 -10.14
C GLU A 78 13.77 -13.24 -9.22
N LEU A 79 13.07 -13.10 -8.09
CA LEU A 79 12.85 -14.18 -7.15
C LEU A 79 11.59 -14.98 -7.50
N ASP A 80 11.72 -15.94 -8.36
CA ASP A 80 10.63 -16.82 -8.86
C ASP A 80 9.76 -17.47 -7.76
N GLN A 81 10.27 -17.50 -6.53
CA GLN A 81 9.57 -18.09 -5.38
C GLN A 81 8.59 -17.14 -4.69
N LEU A 82 8.62 -15.84 -5.06
CA LEU A 82 7.80 -14.80 -4.46
C LEU A 82 6.73 -14.34 -5.45
N ASP A 83 5.48 -14.32 -5.03
CA ASP A 83 4.40 -13.71 -5.80
C ASP A 83 4.35 -12.20 -5.51
N ILE A 84 5.34 -11.47 -6.00
CA ILE A 84 5.47 -10.01 -5.85
C ILE A 84 5.59 -9.36 -7.22
N LYS A 85 4.70 -8.40 -7.50
CA LYS A 85 4.74 -7.56 -8.70
C LYS A 85 4.97 -6.11 -8.32
N ILE A 86 5.88 -5.44 -9.03
CA ILE A 86 6.25 -4.05 -8.77
C ILE A 86 5.89 -3.20 -9.98
N PHE A 87 5.14 -2.13 -9.74
CA PHE A 87 4.72 -1.18 -10.78
C PHE A 87 5.21 0.22 -10.43
N ARG A 88 5.73 0.91 -11.44
CA ARG A 88 6.20 2.29 -11.37
C ARG A 88 5.57 3.07 -12.49
N PHE A 89 5.09 4.26 -12.18
CA PHE A 89 4.38 5.11 -13.14
C PHE A 89 5.12 6.41 -13.43
N GLU A 90 6.40 6.43 -13.17
CA GLU A 90 7.30 7.53 -13.50
C GLU A 90 8.03 7.24 -14.80
N LYS A 91 8.19 8.26 -15.66
CA LYS A 91 9.01 8.20 -16.86
C LYS A 91 10.36 8.84 -16.67
N MET A 92 10.42 9.92 -15.87
CA MET A 92 11.62 10.70 -15.69
C MET A 92 12.56 10.07 -14.65
N GLU A 93 13.86 10.09 -14.93
CA GLU A 93 14.87 9.60 -13.99
C GLU A 93 15.16 10.62 -12.88
N SER A 94 14.88 11.89 -13.12
CA SER A 94 15.06 12.96 -12.15
C SER A 94 13.92 13.02 -11.15
N CYS A 95 14.21 13.49 -9.94
CA CYS A 95 13.16 13.75 -8.95
C CYS A 95 12.18 14.79 -9.47
N TYR A 96 10.88 14.62 -9.16
CA TYR A 96 9.80 15.51 -9.62
C TYR A 96 10.11 17.01 -9.41
N ASP A 97 10.69 17.38 -8.28
CA ASP A 97 11.01 18.78 -7.95
C ASP A 97 12.15 19.38 -8.81
N GLN A 98 12.86 18.57 -9.57
CA GLN A 98 13.95 18.99 -10.48
C GLN A 98 13.48 19.13 -11.94
N LEU A 99 12.25 18.73 -12.25
CA LEU A 99 11.67 18.79 -13.57
C LEU A 99 11.18 20.20 -13.89
N ASN A 100 11.22 20.58 -15.16
CA ASN A 100 10.57 21.79 -15.63
C ASN A 100 9.03 21.62 -15.72
N GLU A 101 8.28 22.69 -15.96
CA GLU A 101 6.81 22.67 -15.93
C GLU A 101 6.18 21.68 -16.93
N GLU A 102 6.77 21.53 -18.13
CA GLU A 102 6.27 20.59 -19.15
C GLU A 102 6.52 19.15 -18.75
N GLU A 103 7.71 18.86 -18.24
CA GLU A 103 8.09 17.55 -17.69
C GLU A 103 7.25 17.19 -16.47
N GLN A 104 7.00 18.15 -15.56
CA GLN A 104 6.11 17.95 -14.41
C GLN A 104 4.69 17.58 -14.85
N ALA A 105 4.14 18.30 -15.84
CA ALA A 105 2.81 18.01 -16.37
C ALA A 105 2.72 16.60 -17.01
N GLU A 106 3.79 16.14 -17.66
CA GLU A 106 3.85 14.77 -18.18
C GLU A 106 3.93 13.73 -17.04
N GLU A 107 4.77 13.97 -16.04
CA GLU A 107 4.89 13.08 -14.88
C GLU A 107 3.59 13.00 -14.07
N GLU A 108 2.88 14.11 -13.87
CA GLU A 108 1.57 14.12 -13.23
C GLU A 108 0.56 13.22 -13.94
N ARG A 109 0.53 13.25 -15.28
CA ARG A 109 -0.32 12.32 -16.05
C ARG A 109 0.04 10.86 -15.80
N ASN A 110 1.33 10.51 -15.72
CA ASN A 110 1.77 9.17 -15.45
C ASN A 110 1.43 8.74 -14.00
N ILE A 111 1.60 9.65 -13.04
CA ILE A 111 1.24 9.42 -11.64
C ILE A 111 -0.27 9.20 -11.50
N LEU A 112 -1.10 9.99 -12.18
CA LEU A 112 -2.56 9.80 -12.20
C LEU A 112 -2.96 8.47 -12.83
N ASN A 113 -2.25 7.99 -13.85
CA ASN A 113 -2.41 6.64 -14.38
C ASN A 113 -2.09 5.58 -13.32
N GLY A 114 -1.04 5.80 -12.52
CA GLY A 114 -0.70 4.94 -11.37
C GLY A 114 -1.80 4.89 -10.31
N LEU A 115 -2.42 6.03 -9.99
CA LEU A 115 -3.56 6.09 -9.08
C LEU A 115 -4.79 5.35 -9.64
N ASN A 116 -5.06 5.48 -10.94
CA ASN A 116 -6.13 4.73 -11.60
C ASN A 116 -5.86 3.23 -11.61
N PHE A 117 -4.60 2.83 -11.78
CA PHE A 117 -4.19 1.44 -11.68
C PHE A 117 -4.37 0.92 -10.25
N ALA A 118 -3.96 1.66 -9.21
CA ALA A 118 -4.20 1.31 -7.82
C ALA A 118 -5.70 1.12 -7.53
N ARG A 119 -6.54 2.02 -8.05
CA ARG A 119 -8.00 1.90 -7.94
C ARG A 119 -8.51 0.61 -8.57
N LYS A 120 -8.02 0.25 -9.75
CA LYS A 120 -8.39 -0.99 -10.42
C LYS A 120 -7.98 -2.21 -9.59
N VAL A 121 -6.73 -2.27 -9.12
CA VAL A 121 -6.22 -3.36 -8.27
C VAL A 121 -7.10 -3.57 -7.04
N ILE A 122 -7.49 -2.47 -6.37
CA ILE A 122 -8.37 -2.51 -5.19
C ILE A 122 -9.77 -2.99 -5.57
N ALA A 123 -10.37 -2.41 -6.62
CA ALA A 123 -11.74 -2.72 -7.02
C ALA A 123 -11.91 -4.16 -7.52
N THR A 124 -10.87 -4.71 -8.15
CA THR A 124 -10.88 -6.09 -8.70
C THR A 124 -10.23 -7.12 -7.77
N GLN A 125 -9.72 -6.69 -6.60
CA GLN A 125 -9.05 -7.56 -5.63
C GLN A 125 -7.92 -8.39 -6.27
N GLU A 126 -7.06 -7.75 -7.08
CA GLU A 126 -6.00 -8.43 -7.85
C GLU A 126 -4.88 -9.00 -6.97
N CYS A 127 -4.80 -8.62 -5.69
CA CYS A 127 -3.81 -9.13 -4.74
C CYS A 127 -4.37 -9.15 -3.32
N ASP A 128 -3.70 -9.92 -2.46
CA ASP A 128 -4.01 -10.00 -1.02
C ASP A 128 -3.33 -8.89 -0.22
N PHE A 129 -2.22 -8.38 -0.72
CA PHE A 129 -1.37 -7.40 -0.05
C PHE A 129 -0.91 -6.31 -1.03
N LEU A 130 -1.32 -5.08 -0.78
CA LEU A 130 -1.01 -3.92 -1.63
C LEU A 130 -0.17 -2.89 -0.88
N VAL A 131 0.93 -2.47 -1.48
CA VAL A 131 1.74 -1.33 -1.01
C VAL A 131 1.61 -0.17 -1.99
N LEU A 132 1.21 0.99 -1.50
CA LEU A 132 1.20 2.26 -2.22
C LEU A 132 2.33 3.13 -1.66
N ASP A 133 3.54 2.92 -2.20
CA ASP A 133 4.75 3.54 -1.71
C ASP A 133 4.85 5.00 -2.18
N GLU A 134 5.05 5.92 -1.24
CA GLU A 134 5.10 7.38 -1.42
C GLU A 134 3.78 8.03 -1.91
N ILE A 135 2.65 7.34 -1.79
CA ILE A 135 1.36 7.92 -2.20
C ILE A 135 1.00 9.19 -1.43
N LEU A 136 1.39 9.28 -0.14
CA LEU A 136 1.12 10.47 0.66
C LEU A 136 1.94 11.68 0.19
N GLY A 137 3.08 11.46 -0.44
CA GLY A 137 3.87 12.51 -1.08
C GLY A 137 3.14 13.20 -2.23
N LEU A 138 2.18 12.52 -2.88
CA LEU A 138 1.35 13.12 -3.92
C LEU A 138 0.43 14.21 -3.37
N LEU A 139 -0.01 14.09 -2.12
CA LEU A 139 -0.79 15.11 -1.42
C LEU A 139 0.08 16.33 -1.10
N ASP A 140 1.30 16.10 -0.62
CA ASP A 140 2.27 17.17 -0.33
C ASP A 140 2.62 18.01 -1.58
N LYS A 141 2.62 17.38 -2.76
CA LYS A 141 2.91 18.01 -4.05
C LYS A 141 1.66 18.49 -4.79
N HIS A 142 0.49 18.34 -4.20
CA HIS A 142 -0.81 18.71 -4.80
C HIS A 142 -1.11 18.00 -6.15
N ILE A 143 -0.49 16.85 -6.41
CA ILE A 143 -0.75 16.01 -7.59
C ILE A 143 -2.04 15.19 -7.38
N ALA A 144 -2.26 14.75 -6.15
CA ALA A 144 -3.50 14.08 -5.75
C ALA A 144 -4.20 14.85 -4.63
N THR A 145 -5.50 14.68 -4.51
CA THR A 145 -6.30 15.23 -3.41
C THR A 145 -6.55 14.19 -2.34
N VAL A 146 -6.86 14.64 -1.12
CA VAL A 146 -7.27 13.76 -0.01
C VAL A 146 -8.46 12.91 -0.42
N ASP A 147 -9.45 13.48 -1.11
CA ASP A 147 -10.64 12.75 -1.59
C ASP A 147 -10.30 11.61 -2.56
N MET A 148 -9.27 11.78 -3.39
CA MET A 148 -8.80 10.71 -4.29
C MET A 148 -8.25 9.54 -3.49
N VAL A 149 -7.43 9.79 -2.48
CA VAL A 149 -6.86 8.74 -1.61
C VAL A 149 -7.96 8.10 -0.75
N VAL A 150 -8.83 8.89 -0.13
CA VAL A 150 -9.99 8.39 0.63
C VAL A 150 -10.89 7.52 -0.24
N GLY A 151 -11.08 7.90 -1.51
CA GLY A 151 -11.81 7.09 -2.48
C GLY A 151 -11.22 5.69 -2.68
N LEU A 152 -9.89 5.55 -2.69
CA LEU A 152 -9.21 4.25 -2.72
C LEU A 152 -9.48 3.46 -1.44
N LEU A 153 -9.34 4.11 -0.27
CA LEU A 153 -9.51 3.48 1.04
C LEU A 153 -10.93 2.94 1.24
N LYS A 154 -11.94 3.69 0.80
CA LYS A 154 -13.36 3.28 0.88
C LYS A 154 -13.70 2.09 0.00
N GLN A 155 -12.95 1.87 -1.09
CA GLN A 155 -13.19 0.75 -2.00
C GLN A 155 -12.47 -0.53 -1.56
N LYS A 156 -11.54 -0.44 -0.63
CA LYS A 156 -10.75 -1.58 -0.17
C LYS A 156 -11.65 -2.61 0.51
N ASP A 157 -11.57 -3.85 0.06
CA ASP A 157 -12.20 -5.00 0.70
C ASP A 157 -11.48 -5.40 1.99
N GLU A 158 -12.20 -6.03 2.91
CA GLU A 158 -11.66 -6.50 4.19
C GLU A 158 -10.64 -7.64 4.04
N SER A 159 -10.59 -8.29 2.89
CA SER A 159 -9.63 -9.36 2.60
C SER A 159 -8.26 -8.86 2.13
N MET A 160 -8.14 -7.58 1.77
CA MET A 160 -6.89 -6.99 1.28
C MET A 160 -6.17 -6.21 2.39
N HIS A 161 -4.91 -6.53 2.63
CA HIS A 161 -4.02 -5.70 3.43
C HIS A 161 -3.48 -4.55 2.59
N LEU A 162 -3.51 -3.32 3.12
CA LEU A 162 -3.06 -2.13 2.42
C LEU A 162 -2.07 -1.33 3.26
N ILE A 163 -0.93 -0.99 2.68
CA ILE A 163 0.06 -0.09 3.28
C ILE A 163 0.21 1.17 2.42
N LEU A 164 0.12 2.33 3.05
CA LEU A 164 0.46 3.63 2.45
C LEU A 164 1.72 4.18 3.11
N THR A 165 2.61 4.79 2.32
CA THR A 165 3.79 5.47 2.87
C THR A 165 3.89 6.92 2.42
N GLY A 166 4.64 7.72 3.18
CA GLY A 166 4.99 9.10 2.90
C GLY A 166 5.52 9.85 4.12
N ASN A 167 5.83 11.13 3.97
CA ASN A 167 6.41 11.90 5.08
C ASN A 167 5.36 12.30 6.12
N ARG A 168 4.17 12.65 5.68
CA ARG A 168 3.07 13.12 6.54
C ARG A 168 1.78 12.38 6.18
N VAL A 169 0.92 12.22 7.18
CA VAL A 169 -0.45 11.77 6.97
C VAL A 169 -1.40 12.96 7.13
N ASP A 170 -2.27 13.18 6.14
CA ASP A 170 -3.31 14.19 6.22
C ASP A 170 -4.39 13.75 7.21
N PRO A 171 -4.88 14.66 8.11
CA PRO A 171 -5.94 14.33 9.05
C PRO A 171 -7.19 13.73 8.40
N GLY A 172 -7.52 14.13 7.17
CA GLY A 172 -8.66 13.61 6.42
C GLY A 172 -8.57 12.12 6.05
N ILE A 173 -7.40 11.52 6.18
CA ILE A 173 -7.16 10.09 5.92
C ILE A 173 -7.33 9.24 7.20
N LEU A 174 -7.12 9.83 8.38
CA LEU A 174 -7.01 9.09 9.65
C LEU A 174 -8.23 8.24 9.97
N ASP A 175 -9.43 8.69 9.63
CA ASP A 175 -10.67 7.94 9.89
C ASP A 175 -10.83 6.69 9.01
N TYR A 176 -9.97 6.54 8.00
CA TYR A 176 -10.03 5.45 7.02
C TYR A 176 -8.86 4.47 7.12
N VAL A 177 -8.02 4.60 8.14
CA VAL A 177 -6.87 3.72 8.37
C VAL A 177 -6.95 3.10 9.76
N ASP A 178 -6.46 1.88 9.90
CA ASP A 178 -6.52 1.12 11.15
C ASP A 178 -5.32 1.43 12.05
N SER A 179 -4.16 1.76 11.47
CA SER A 179 -2.97 2.13 12.23
C SER A 179 -2.07 3.13 11.50
N VAL A 180 -1.36 3.94 12.27
CA VAL A 180 -0.34 4.88 11.79
C VAL A 180 0.93 4.64 12.57
N THR A 181 2.00 4.30 11.86
CA THR A 181 3.36 4.16 12.43
C THR A 181 4.21 5.33 11.97
N THR A 182 4.76 6.08 12.91
CA THR A 182 5.67 7.19 12.61
C THR A 182 7.11 6.77 12.82
N ILE A 183 7.94 6.94 11.78
CA ILE A 183 9.37 6.63 11.79
C ILE A 183 10.15 7.93 11.89
N THR A 184 10.98 8.04 12.94
CA THR A 184 11.82 9.20 13.19
C THR A 184 13.28 8.75 13.29
N THR A 185 14.17 9.41 12.55
CA THR A 185 15.62 9.17 12.67
C THR A 185 16.20 10.24 13.60
N LEU A 186 16.81 9.81 14.69
CA LEU A 186 17.53 10.68 15.61
C LEU A 186 19.01 10.70 15.20
N GLY A 187 19.51 11.87 14.81
CA GLY A 187 20.94 12.12 14.59
C GLY A 187 21.67 12.22 15.93
N ARG A 188 22.94 11.79 15.98
CA ARG A 188 23.82 12.09 17.11
C ARG A 188 24.19 13.58 17.01
N GLU A 189 23.83 14.37 18.02
CA GLU A 189 24.36 15.75 18.13
C GLU A 189 25.90 15.65 18.13
N GLN A 190 26.55 16.26 17.13
CA GLN A 190 27.97 16.50 17.20
C GLN A 190 28.16 17.67 18.18
N ASN A 191 28.47 17.34 19.42
CA ASN A 191 29.00 18.32 20.36
C ASN A 191 30.34 18.83 19.79
N SER A 192 30.29 20.01 19.19
CA SER A 192 31.45 20.82 18.79
C SER A 192 31.86 21.71 19.95
#